data_f455521f75e31da40b0544fd5ce61ff5
#
_entry.id   f455521f75e31da40b0544fd5ce61ff5
#
_cell.length_a   1.000
_cell.length_b   1.000
_cell.length_c   1.000
_cell.angle_alpha   90.00
_cell.angle_beta   90.00
_cell.angle_gamma   90.00
#
_symmetry.space_group_name_H-M   'P 1'
#
loop_
_entity.id
_entity.type
_entity.pdbx_description
1 polymer ?
#
loop_
_entity_poly.entity_id
_entity_poly.type
_entity_poly.pdbx_seq_one_letter_code
_entity_poly.pdbx_strand_id
1 'polypeptide(L)'
;MAKYVSFFTYTSDAWARMIQSPGDRTATIRQVADSLGGSVECVYWMFGTHDGMVIIDVPDSISGAAMSIAAGSSGAFKTVETHELLTQEQLGQVLSRSKDATQAFQPPGQQS
;
A
#
# COMPACT_ATOMS: atom_id res chain seq x y z
N MET A 1 -0.29 -13.47 -6.47
CA MET A 1 -0.25 -11.99 -6.46
C MET A 1 -0.65 -11.49 -5.09
N ALA A 2 0.08 -10.53 -4.59
CA ALA A 2 -0.24 -9.86 -3.32
C ALA A 2 -0.96 -8.55 -3.63
N LYS A 3 -1.97 -8.23 -2.84
CA LYS A 3 -2.78 -7.02 -3.01
C LYS A 3 -2.47 -6.03 -1.89
N TYR A 4 -2.28 -4.77 -2.25
CA TYR A 4 -1.94 -3.70 -1.31
C TYR A 4 -2.82 -2.49 -1.54
N VAL A 5 -3.17 -1.80 -0.46
CA VAL A 5 -3.73 -0.46 -0.52
C VAL A 5 -2.67 0.54 -0.03
N SER A 6 -2.50 1.62 -0.77
CA SER A 6 -1.67 2.74 -0.31
C SER A 6 -2.54 3.98 -0.17
N PHE A 7 -2.47 4.61 1.00
CA PHE A 7 -3.05 5.93 1.25
C PHE A 7 -1.92 6.94 1.20
N PHE A 8 -2.15 8.06 0.53
CA PHE A 8 -1.07 9.04 0.33
C PHE A 8 -1.56 10.46 0.53
N THR A 9 -0.62 11.31 0.93
CA THR A 9 -0.83 12.73 1.13
C THR A 9 0.24 13.47 0.35
N TYR A 10 -0.16 14.40 -0.51
CA TYR A 10 0.78 15.19 -1.31
C TYR A 10 1.42 16.28 -0.48
N THR A 11 2.63 16.68 -0.90
CA THR A 11 3.24 17.92 -0.39
C THR A 11 2.52 19.12 -0.98
N SER A 12 2.66 20.28 -0.32
CA SER A 12 2.12 21.54 -0.86
C SER A 12 2.69 21.87 -2.23
N ASP A 13 3.98 21.58 -2.45
CA ASP A 13 4.63 21.80 -3.74
C ASP A 13 4.01 20.91 -4.83
N ALA A 14 3.73 19.64 -4.52
CA ALA A 14 3.09 18.75 -5.46
C ALA A 14 1.70 19.25 -5.84
N TRP A 15 0.90 19.65 -4.85
CA TRP A 15 -0.42 20.25 -5.11
C TRP A 15 -0.33 21.48 -5.98
N ALA A 16 0.61 22.38 -5.69
CA ALA A 16 0.79 23.60 -6.47
C ALA A 16 1.12 23.30 -7.92
N ARG A 17 1.99 22.32 -8.17
CA ARG A 17 2.34 21.90 -9.54
C ARG A 17 1.15 21.28 -10.26
N MET A 18 0.35 20.48 -9.58
CA MET A 18 -0.84 19.85 -10.16
C MET A 18 -1.91 20.88 -10.51
N ILE A 19 -2.04 21.93 -9.71
CA ILE A 19 -2.94 23.05 -10.03
C ILE A 19 -2.48 23.76 -11.31
N GLN A 20 -1.17 23.99 -11.44
CA GLN A 20 -0.60 24.66 -12.60
C GLN A 20 -0.67 23.81 -13.86
N SER A 21 -0.41 22.53 -13.72
CA SER A 21 -0.32 21.59 -14.85
C SER A 21 -0.95 20.26 -14.49
N PRO A 22 -2.28 20.18 -14.50
CA PRO A 22 -2.97 18.92 -14.22
C PRO A 22 -2.61 17.87 -15.26
N GLY A 23 -2.16 16.71 -14.80
CA GLY A 23 -1.82 15.60 -15.66
C GLY A 23 -2.70 14.40 -15.35
N ASP A 24 -2.49 13.32 -16.08
CA ASP A 24 -3.16 12.06 -15.79
C ASP A 24 -2.33 11.28 -14.75
N ARG A 25 -2.66 11.50 -13.47
CA ARG A 25 -1.95 10.85 -12.36
C ARG A 25 -2.22 9.35 -12.31
N THR A 26 -3.38 8.92 -12.81
CA THR A 26 -3.71 7.49 -12.89
C THR A 26 -2.76 6.77 -13.85
N ALA A 27 -2.46 7.39 -14.99
CA ALA A 27 -1.53 6.82 -15.96
C ALA A 27 -0.13 6.63 -15.35
N THR A 28 0.35 7.62 -14.58
CA THR A 28 1.64 7.54 -13.90
C THR A 28 1.66 6.39 -12.90
N ILE A 29 0.61 6.25 -12.11
CA ILE A 29 0.51 5.17 -11.11
C ILE A 29 0.51 3.81 -11.80
N ARG A 30 -0.20 3.67 -12.91
CA ARG A 30 -0.21 2.43 -13.70
C ARG A 30 1.16 2.08 -14.25
N GLN A 31 1.93 3.07 -14.72
CA GLN A 31 3.28 2.84 -15.20
C GLN A 31 4.19 2.30 -14.09
N VAL A 32 4.07 2.81 -12.88
CA VAL A 32 4.85 2.33 -11.75
C VAL A 32 4.47 0.88 -11.42
N ALA A 33 3.18 0.57 -11.37
CA ALA A 33 2.72 -0.80 -11.13
C ALA A 33 3.23 -1.76 -12.22
N ASP A 34 3.13 -1.35 -13.49
CA ASP A 34 3.60 -2.14 -14.62
C ASP A 34 5.10 -2.45 -14.50
N SER A 35 5.89 -1.47 -14.08
CA SER A 35 7.34 -1.65 -13.92
C SER A 35 7.69 -2.71 -12.87
N LEU A 36 6.79 -2.98 -11.95
CA LEU A 36 6.94 -3.98 -10.90
C LEU A 36 6.26 -5.31 -11.23
N GLY A 37 5.75 -5.45 -12.43
CA GLY A 37 5.05 -6.67 -12.86
C GLY A 37 3.64 -6.78 -12.30
N GLY A 38 3.07 -5.68 -11.86
CA GLY A 38 1.75 -5.64 -11.25
C GLY A 38 0.72 -4.88 -12.06
N SER A 39 -0.40 -4.61 -11.43
CA SER A 39 -1.50 -3.86 -12.04
C SER A 39 -2.23 -3.02 -10.99
N VAL A 40 -2.94 -2.00 -11.45
CA VAL A 40 -3.76 -1.14 -10.59
C VAL A 40 -5.20 -1.61 -10.64
N GLU A 41 -5.79 -1.89 -9.49
CA GLU A 41 -7.20 -2.23 -9.40
C GLU A 41 -8.07 -0.98 -9.44
N CYS A 42 -7.76 0.02 -8.60
CA CYS A 42 -8.48 1.28 -8.56
C CYS A 42 -7.62 2.39 -7.97
N VAL A 43 -7.97 3.63 -8.32
CA VAL A 43 -7.38 4.84 -7.76
C VAL A 43 -8.51 5.80 -7.46
N TYR A 44 -8.50 6.39 -6.28
CA TYR A 44 -9.43 7.46 -5.90
C TYR A 44 -8.71 8.55 -5.15
N TRP A 45 -9.17 9.78 -5.33
CA TRP A 45 -8.72 10.93 -4.54
C TRP A 45 -9.79 11.27 -3.50
N MET A 46 -9.35 11.87 -2.40
CA MET A 46 -10.23 12.17 -1.28
C MET A 46 -9.77 13.44 -0.57
N PHE A 47 -10.59 13.91 0.34
CA PHE A 47 -10.30 15.06 1.19
C PHE A 47 -10.27 14.59 2.66
N GLY A 48 -9.39 15.18 3.45
CA GLY A 48 -9.27 14.86 4.87
C GLY A 48 -7.88 14.42 5.23
N THR A 49 -7.75 13.35 6.00
CA THR A 49 -6.46 12.85 6.48
C THR A 49 -5.55 12.42 5.35
N HIS A 50 -6.13 11.84 4.29
CA HIS A 50 -5.39 11.43 3.09
C HIS A 50 -5.92 12.14 1.87
N ASP A 51 -5.09 12.27 0.85
CA ASP A 51 -5.47 12.91 -0.41
C ASP A 51 -5.87 11.89 -1.48
N GLY A 52 -5.46 10.65 -1.32
CA GLY A 52 -5.83 9.61 -2.27
C GLY A 52 -5.53 8.21 -1.78
N MET A 53 -6.03 7.25 -2.53
CA MET A 53 -5.75 5.84 -2.29
C MET A 53 -5.61 5.10 -3.62
N VAL A 54 -4.81 4.05 -3.59
CA VAL A 54 -4.64 3.15 -4.72
C VAL A 54 -4.62 1.71 -4.21
N ILE A 55 -5.29 0.82 -4.94
CA ILE A 55 -5.20 -0.61 -4.69
C ILE A 55 -4.47 -1.24 -5.87
N ILE A 56 -3.40 -1.98 -5.57
CA ILE A 56 -2.55 -2.62 -6.56
C ILE A 56 -2.42 -4.12 -6.29
N ASP A 57 -2.20 -4.86 -7.36
CA ASP A 57 -1.76 -6.25 -7.32
C ASP A 57 -0.32 -6.30 -7.80
N VAL A 58 0.55 -6.94 -7.03
CA VAL A 58 1.96 -7.10 -7.37
C VAL A 58 2.39 -8.54 -7.10
N PRO A 59 3.50 -9.01 -7.71
CA PRO A 59 3.90 -10.41 -7.58
C PRO A 59 4.19 -10.83 -6.14
N ASP A 60 4.76 -9.95 -5.32
CA ASP A 60 5.21 -10.29 -3.97
C ASP A 60 5.28 -9.06 -3.07
N SER A 61 5.60 -9.29 -1.80
CA SER A 61 5.70 -8.22 -0.80
C SER A 61 6.89 -7.28 -1.06
N ILE A 62 7.95 -7.77 -1.67
CA ILE A 62 9.11 -6.93 -2.01
C ILE A 62 8.70 -5.88 -3.03
N SER A 63 7.93 -6.26 -4.04
CA SER A 63 7.41 -5.33 -5.04
C SER A 63 6.47 -4.30 -4.41
N GLY A 64 5.62 -4.73 -3.47
CA GLY A 64 4.74 -3.81 -2.73
C GLY A 64 5.52 -2.78 -1.93
N ALA A 65 6.56 -3.21 -1.23
CA ALA A 65 7.44 -2.32 -0.48
C ALA A 65 8.20 -1.38 -1.42
N ALA A 66 8.69 -1.88 -2.55
CA ALA A 66 9.43 -1.09 -3.53
C ALA A 66 8.56 0.05 -4.09
N MET A 67 7.30 -0.20 -4.35
CA MET A 67 6.37 0.84 -4.79
C MET A 67 6.20 1.93 -3.75
N SER A 68 6.05 1.55 -2.49
CA SER A 68 5.92 2.48 -1.37
C SER A 68 7.14 3.38 -1.22
N ILE A 69 8.32 2.79 -1.29
CA ILE A 69 9.59 3.52 -1.16
C ILE A 69 9.81 4.43 -2.36
N ALA A 70 9.52 3.96 -3.56
CA ALA A 70 9.63 4.79 -4.77
C ALA A 70 8.75 6.03 -4.67
N ALA A 71 7.50 5.86 -4.24
CA ALA A 71 6.59 6.99 -4.03
C ALA A 71 7.12 7.93 -2.94
N GLY A 72 7.53 7.38 -1.80
CA GLY A 72 8.04 8.16 -0.67
C GLY A 72 9.32 8.94 -0.98
N SER A 73 10.14 8.42 -1.88
CA SER A 73 11.41 9.07 -2.27
C SER A 73 11.25 10.15 -3.34
N SER A 74 10.09 10.26 -3.94
CA SER A 74 9.86 11.18 -5.07
C SER A 74 9.81 12.65 -4.70
N GLY A 75 9.57 12.96 -3.43
CA GLY A 75 9.35 14.32 -2.94
C GLY A 75 7.93 14.83 -3.17
N ALA A 76 7.08 14.08 -3.85
CA ALA A 76 5.71 14.48 -4.13
C ALA A 76 4.76 14.18 -2.97
N PHE A 77 5.12 13.24 -2.10
CA PHE A 77 4.24 12.79 -1.02
C PHE A 77 4.79 13.16 0.34
N LYS A 78 3.92 13.77 1.16
CA LYS A 78 4.19 14.04 2.57
C LYS A 78 4.14 12.73 3.36
N THR A 79 3.17 11.87 3.07
CA THR A 79 3.04 10.56 3.70
C THR A 79 2.60 9.54 2.66
N VAL A 80 3.07 8.30 2.84
CA VAL A 80 2.61 7.12 2.10
C VAL A 80 2.41 6.02 3.14
N GLU A 81 1.19 5.52 3.22
CA GLU A 81 0.84 4.45 4.16
C GLU A 81 0.34 3.26 3.36
N THR A 82 1.04 2.14 3.45
CA THR A 82 0.74 0.96 2.64
C THR A 82 0.41 -0.23 3.53
N HIS A 83 -0.68 -0.91 3.21
CA HIS A 83 -1.14 -2.08 3.93
C HIS A 83 -1.38 -3.22 2.95
N GLU A 84 -1.00 -4.41 3.34
CA GLU A 84 -1.36 -5.61 2.59
C GLU A 84 -2.84 -5.94 2.86
N LEU A 85 -3.56 -6.29 1.81
CA LEU A 85 -4.96 -6.69 1.88
C LEU A 85 -5.05 -8.20 1.79
N LEU A 86 -5.89 -8.78 2.63
CA LEU A 86 -6.13 -10.22 2.64
C LEU A 86 -7.55 -10.50 2.19
N THR A 87 -7.71 -11.53 1.37
CA THR A 87 -9.02 -12.07 1.04
C THR A 87 -9.57 -12.85 2.23
N GLN A 88 -10.87 -13.18 2.19
CA GLN A 88 -11.47 -14.03 3.22
C GLN A 88 -10.76 -15.39 3.29
N GLU A 89 -10.37 -15.95 2.15
CA GLU A 89 -9.65 -17.21 2.09
C GLU A 89 -8.28 -17.11 2.77
N GLN A 90 -7.54 -16.04 2.47
CA GLN A 90 -6.24 -15.79 3.12
C GLN A 90 -6.39 -15.56 4.61
N LEU A 91 -7.44 -14.86 5.05
CA LEU A 91 -7.73 -14.70 6.47
C LEU A 91 -7.94 -16.06 7.14
N GLY A 92 -8.65 -16.98 6.49
CA GLY A 92 -8.82 -18.34 6.98
C GLY A 92 -7.48 -19.05 7.21
N GLN A 93 -6.55 -18.88 6.28
CA GLN A 93 -5.19 -19.45 6.41
C GLN A 93 -4.42 -18.81 7.58
N VAL A 94 -4.54 -17.49 7.73
CA VAL A 94 -3.91 -16.77 8.83
C VAL A 94 -4.45 -17.27 10.17
N LEU A 95 -5.76 -17.42 10.28
CA LEU A 95 -6.39 -17.88 11.51
C LEU A 95 -5.98 -19.33 11.86
N SER A 96 -5.85 -20.18 10.84
CA SER A 96 -5.38 -21.54 11.03
C SER A 96 -3.96 -21.58 11.60
N ARG A 97 -3.06 -20.80 11.03
CA ARG A 97 -1.68 -20.70 11.52
C ARG A 97 -1.60 -20.02 12.88
N SER A 98 -2.48 -19.04 13.13
CA SER A 98 -2.56 -18.36 14.42
C SER A 98 -2.93 -19.31 15.55
N LYS A 99 -3.78 -20.29 15.25
CA LYS A 99 -4.13 -21.32 16.23
C LYS A 99 -2.89 -22.09 16.70
N ASP A 100 -2.02 -22.48 15.76
CA ASP A 100 -0.77 -23.14 16.11
C ASP A 100 0.15 -22.22 16.90
N ALA A 101 0.26 -20.96 16.47
CA ALA A 101 1.11 -19.98 17.13
C ALA A 101 0.64 -19.68 18.57
N THR A 102 -0.68 -19.62 18.81
CA THR A 102 -1.19 -19.37 20.15
C THR A 102 -0.86 -20.51 21.11
N GLN A 103 -0.78 -21.74 20.61
CA GLN A 103 -0.39 -22.88 21.44
C GLN A 103 1.09 -22.81 21.85
N ALA A 104 1.93 -22.22 21.02
CA ALA A 104 3.36 -22.07 21.31
C ALA A 104 3.69 -20.77 22.05
N PHE A 105 2.83 -19.76 21.98
CA PHE A 105 3.09 -18.43 22.54
C PHE A 105 2.96 -18.46 24.07
N GLN A 106 3.99 -17.93 24.73
CA GLN A 106 3.98 -17.73 26.17
C GLN A 106 3.86 -16.23 26.45
N PRO A 107 2.81 -15.80 27.19
CA PRO A 107 2.67 -14.40 27.56
C PRO A 107 3.83 -13.90 28.39
N PRO A 108 4.14 -12.60 28.34
CA PRO A 108 5.18 -12.02 29.17
C PRO A 108 4.94 -12.32 30.66
N GLY A 109 6.00 -12.69 31.36
CA GLY A 109 5.96 -13.00 32.78
C GLY A 109 5.60 -14.45 33.10
N GLN A 110 5.28 -15.28 32.11
CA GLN A 110 5.08 -16.71 32.31
C GLN A 110 6.34 -17.48 31.95
N GLN A 111 6.58 -18.57 32.65
CA GLN A 111 7.69 -19.48 32.38
C GLN A 111 7.18 -20.77 31.77
N SER A 112 7.97 -21.30 30.88
CA SER A 112 7.68 -22.59 30.26
C SER A 112 7.90 -23.76 31.19
#